data_0502a0a09e3284f847010944feedcfd8
#
_entry.id   0502a0a09e3284f847010944feedcfd8
#
_cell.length_a   1.000
_cell.length_b   1.000
_cell.length_c   1.000
_cell.angle_alpha   90.00
_cell.angle_beta   90.00
_cell.angle_gamma   90.00
#
_symmetry.space_group_name_H-M   'P 1'
#
loop_
_entity.id
_entity.type
_entity.pdbx_description
1 polymer ?
#
loop_
_entity_poly.entity_id
_entity_poly.type
_entity_poly.pdbx_seq_one_letter_code
_entity_poly.pdbx_strand_id
1 'polypeptide(L)'
;METRAEKRTREVPYEKTNPFEWIIDQIIRFRYIIGILFLILIVVLNLNGSSIGSWDKIVSERSDDKKSDVIFGENRAVRSDEWMVQTPFYFSQAESDYPVVNKQYGKEGQNMILAYNSPVKDITVIGKPFNWGFLFLGKERGLSFYWGFKIIGMLLLSFELVMILTKRNKYLSLLGAFWITFSPSIQWWFMQHVGDLIFFTLAIMVASYYFIAKHDNKILRLLMMSLIVINGIGFVLVLYPAHQVPLAYLILFWLFGTLIHFRKKIVLDIWDLPIIIGGLGLIVFILLHFYNTSKDAIDATMNTIYPGHREAEGGGRPLSDYFLFLTNWKIPFEDFDFYGTNNGEVASYFNLFPLTVLLSPFVFFSKRGKEEKYLGVILGLFCCFVFGWTYFGYSHGIAKTLMLTYVTSTRGLVTLGFGSVLLSLWMINFLWEHVKVSWWIKLIIFGLVMIQASHSVISSVMGLYFNNFEIFMTLVVFALLLFCVLFKLKKVF
;
A
#
# COMPACT_ATOMS: atom_id res chain seq x y z
N MET A 1 20.49 16.55 58.67
CA MET A 1 19.11 16.38 59.18
C MET A 1 18.19 17.20 58.29
N GLU A 2 17.84 16.67 57.18
CA GLU A 2 16.81 17.26 56.28
C GLU A 2 15.45 16.95 56.86
N THR A 3 14.69 17.96 57.09
CA THR A 3 13.42 17.91 57.76
C THR A 3 12.36 17.21 56.91
N ARG A 4 11.59 16.37 57.57
CA ARG A 4 10.45 15.57 57.07
C ARG A 4 9.34 16.38 56.38
N ALA A 5 9.53 17.68 56.18
CA ALA A 5 8.57 18.63 55.58
C ALA A 5 8.77 18.87 54.07
N GLU A 6 9.94 18.55 53.51
CA GLU A 6 10.22 18.75 52.07
C GLU A 6 9.88 17.56 51.18
N LYS A 7 9.39 16.46 51.75
CA LYS A 7 8.81 15.31 51.02
C LYS A 7 7.32 15.47 50.68
N ARG A 8 6.75 16.65 50.92
CA ARG A 8 5.41 16.97 50.45
C ARG A 8 5.43 17.19 48.94
N THR A 9 5.14 16.08 48.25
CA THR A 9 4.31 16.05 47.06
C THR A 9 4.53 17.21 46.06
N ARG A 10 5.49 17.02 45.17
CA ARG A 10 5.23 17.44 43.81
C ARG A 10 4.11 16.52 43.29
N GLU A 11 2.89 16.82 43.64
CA GLU A 11 1.73 16.42 42.88
C GLU A 11 1.94 17.01 41.49
N VAL A 12 2.34 16.17 40.56
CA VAL A 12 2.28 16.51 39.15
C VAL A 12 0.80 16.87 38.91
N PRO A 13 0.48 18.10 38.49
CA PRO A 13 -0.90 18.46 38.23
C PRO A 13 -1.47 17.39 37.29
N TYR A 14 -2.58 16.77 37.69
CA TYR A 14 -3.33 15.88 36.86
C TYR A 14 -3.86 16.74 35.70
N GLU A 15 -3.06 16.87 34.61
CA GLU A 15 -3.49 17.50 33.39
C GLU A 15 -4.76 16.73 33.00
N LYS A 16 -5.91 17.38 33.07
CA LYS A 16 -7.18 16.83 32.59
C LYS A 16 -6.94 16.47 31.14
N THR A 17 -6.63 15.21 30.88
CA THR A 17 -6.49 14.70 29.51
C THR A 17 -7.78 15.05 28.79
N ASN A 18 -7.65 15.74 27.67
CA ASN A 18 -8.78 16.08 26.81
C ASN A 18 -9.54 14.77 26.52
N PRO A 19 -10.86 14.67 26.77
CA PRO A 19 -11.62 13.45 26.54
C PRO A 19 -11.41 12.87 25.13
N PHE A 20 -11.20 13.73 24.15
CA PHE A 20 -10.91 13.33 22.79
C PHE A 20 -9.53 12.64 22.66
N GLU A 21 -8.50 13.16 23.32
CA GLU A 21 -7.18 12.52 23.34
C GLU A 21 -7.21 11.16 24.04
N TRP A 22 -7.95 11.06 25.13
CA TRP A 22 -8.13 9.80 25.82
C TRP A 22 -8.80 8.74 24.92
N ILE A 23 -9.86 9.11 24.17
CA ILE A 23 -10.54 8.19 23.23
C ILE A 23 -9.55 7.72 22.17
N ILE A 24 -8.78 8.61 21.57
CA ILE A 24 -7.77 8.24 20.56
C ILE A 24 -6.75 7.28 21.16
N ASP A 25 -6.26 7.54 22.36
CA ASP A 25 -5.28 6.67 23.01
C ASP A 25 -5.84 5.28 23.31
N GLN A 26 -7.14 5.18 23.68
CA GLN A 26 -7.80 3.88 23.86
C GLN A 26 -7.96 3.14 22.50
N ILE A 27 -8.39 3.83 21.44
CA ILE A 27 -8.47 3.24 20.10
C ILE A 27 -7.11 2.70 19.66
N ILE A 28 -6.04 3.47 19.83
CA ILE A 28 -4.68 3.05 19.47
C ILE A 28 -4.23 1.88 20.34
N ARG A 29 -4.51 1.90 21.64
CA ARG A 29 -4.16 0.83 22.58
C ARG A 29 -4.83 -0.49 22.21
N PHE A 30 -6.09 -0.45 21.87
CA PHE A 30 -6.90 -1.64 21.59
C PHE A 30 -7.08 -1.90 20.09
N ARG A 31 -6.34 -1.23 19.18
CA ARG A 31 -6.51 -1.28 17.73
C ARG A 31 -6.61 -2.68 17.12
N TYR A 32 -5.83 -3.64 17.62
CA TYR A 32 -5.88 -5.01 17.12
C TYR A 32 -7.17 -5.73 17.53
N ILE A 33 -7.62 -5.54 18.78
CA ILE A 33 -8.88 -6.11 19.28
C ILE A 33 -10.04 -5.49 18.51
N ILE A 34 -10.05 -4.18 18.36
CA ILE A 34 -11.05 -3.43 17.58
C ILE A 34 -11.06 -3.95 16.14
N GLY A 35 -9.89 -4.12 15.51
CA GLY A 35 -9.79 -4.66 14.16
C GLY A 35 -10.38 -6.06 14.02
N ILE A 36 -10.10 -6.96 14.97
CA ILE A 36 -10.67 -8.33 14.98
C ILE A 36 -12.19 -8.28 15.14
N LEU A 37 -12.71 -7.46 16.06
CA LEU A 37 -14.15 -7.31 16.26
C LEU A 37 -14.85 -6.76 15.02
N PHE A 38 -14.24 -5.78 14.34
CA PHE A 38 -14.73 -5.25 13.06
C PHE A 38 -14.71 -6.31 11.96
N LEU A 39 -13.64 -7.12 11.87
CA LEU A 39 -13.59 -8.23 10.91
C LEU A 39 -14.71 -9.23 11.15
N ILE A 40 -14.94 -9.62 12.41
CA ILE A 40 -16.04 -10.52 12.77
C ILE A 40 -17.37 -9.90 12.37
N LEU A 41 -17.59 -8.62 12.67
CA LEU A 41 -18.82 -7.91 12.31
C LEU A 41 -19.06 -7.90 10.80
N ILE A 42 -18.04 -7.57 9.99
CA ILE A 42 -18.08 -7.56 8.52
C ILE A 42 -18.48 -8.96 8.00
N VAL A 43 -17.86 -10.01 8.53
CA VAL A 43 -18.12 -11.40 8.12
C VAL A 43 -19.54 -11.85 8.54
N VAL A 44 -19.97 -11.54 9.75
CA VAL A 44 -21.31 -11.91 10.25
C VAL A 44 -22.42 -11.22 9.47
N LEU A 45 -22.21 -9.93 9.15
CA LEU A 45 -23.17 -9.14 8.37
C LEU A 45 -23.03 -9.37 6.84
N ASN A 46 -22.11 -10.21 6.42
CA ASN A 46 -21.85 -10.55 5.02
C ASN A 46 -21.52 -9.32 4.15
N LEU A 47 -20.78 -8.34 4.70
CA LEU A 47 -20.42 -7.10 4.01
C LEU A 47 -19.16 -7.28 3.15
N ASN A 48 -19.20 -6.77 1.92
CA ASN A 48 -18.05 -6.72 1.02
C ASN A 48 -18.16 -5.52 0.08
N GLY A 49 -17.12 -5.24 -0.66
CA GLY A 49 -17.09 -4.13 -1.63
C GLY A 49 -17.08 -4.59 -3.08
N SER A 50 -17.47 -5.84 -3.37
CA SER A 50 -17.54 -6.37 -4.73
C SER A 50 -18.63 -5.70 -5.53
N SER A 51 -18.37 -5.49 -6.83
CA SER A 51 -19.36 -5.03 -7.79
C SER A 51 -20.01 -6.19 -8.56
N ILE A 52 -20.03 -7.39 -7.96
CA ILE A 52 -20.60 -8.62 -8.58
C ILE A 52 -22.06 -8.46 -8.99
N GLY A 53 -22.82 -7.63 -8.29
CA GLY A 53 -24.21 -7.27 -8.65
C GLY A 53 -24.34 -6.56 -10.00
N SER A 54 -23.24 -6.15 -10.65
CA SER A 54 -23.25 -5.66 -12.03
C SER A 54 -23.73 -6.71 -13.03
N TRP A 55 -23.59 -8.01 -12.69
CA TRP A 55 -24.13 -9.10 -13.51
C TRP A 55 -25.65 -9.09 -13.62
N ASP A 56 -26.35 -8.62 -12.60
CA ASP A 56 -27.83 -8.58 -12.61
C ASP A 56 -28.34 -7.71 -13.77
N LYS A 57 -27.60 -6.66 -14.13
CA LYS A 57 -27.93 -5.80 -15.29
C LYS A 57 -27.71 -6.48 -16.65
N ILE A 58 -26.87 -7.51 -16.70
CA ILE A 58 -26.49 -8.21 -17.91
C ILE A 58 -27.34 -9.46 -18.13
N VAL A 59 -27.61 -10.21 -17.05
CA VAL A 59 -28.25 -11.53 -17.10
C VAL A 59 -29.78 -11.42 -17.04
N SER A 60 -30.31 -10.46 -16.30
CA SER A 60 -31.76 -10.26 -16.22
C SER A 60 -32.21 -9.19 -17.22
N GLU A 61 -32.80 -9.62 -18.32
CA GLU A 61 -33.56 -8.73 -19.23
C GLU A 61 -34.83 -8.13 -18.54
N ARG A 62 -35.17 -8.61 -17.35
CA ARG A 62 -36.31 -8.13 -16.56
C ARG A 62 -35.88 -6.95 -15.71
N SER A 63 -36.21 -5.76 -16.18
CA SER A 63 -35.97 -4.48 -15.54
C SER A 63 -36.70 -4.25 -14.20
N ASP A 64 -37.56 -5.16 -13.76
CA ASP A 64 -38.47 -4.92 -12.64
C ASP A 64 -38.00 -5.48 -11.29
N ASP A 65 -37.02 -6.39 -11.27
CA ASP A 65 -36.44 -6.86 -10.00
C ASP A 65 -35.20 -6.05 -9.61
N LYS A 66 -35.41 -4.79 -9.26
CA LYS A 66 -34.39 -3.90 -8.67
C LYS A 66 -34.10 -4.26 -7.20
N LYS A 67 -33.84 -5.50 -6.88
CA LYS A 67 -33.18 -5.84 -5.60
C LYS A 67 -31.69 -5.76 -5.80
N SER A 68 -31.18 -4.53 -5.86
CA SER A 68 -29.75 -4.29 -5.67
C SER A 68 -29.41 -4.69 -4.23
N ASP A 69 -28.57 -5.69 -4.03
CA ASP A 69 -28.00 -6.06 -2.73
C ASP A 69 -27.00 -5.01 -2.22
N VAL A 70 -26.91 -3.86 -2.88
CA VAL A 70 -26.05 -2.74 -2.48
C VAL A 70 -26.68 -2.02 -1.30
N ILE A 71 -26.00 -2.10 -0.15
CA ILE A 71 -26.42 -1.44 1.10
C ILE A 71 -26.02 0.05 1.07
N PHE A 72 -24.85 0.36 0.54
CA PHE A 72 -24.30 1.70 0.46
C PHE A 72 -23.40 1.87 -0.77
N GLY A 73 -23.54 2.98 -1.50
CA GLY A 73 -22.82 3.25 -2.73
C GLY A 73 -23.48 2.63 -3.95
N GLU A 74 -22.69 2.26 -4.95
CA GLU A 74 -23.14 1.66 -6.21
C GLU A 74 -22.12 0.68 -6.79
N ASN A 75 -22.58 -0.22 -7.64
CA ASN A 75 -21.70 -1.11 -8.41
C ASN A 75 -20.89 -0.30 -9.42
N ARG A 76 -19.57 -0.54 -9.47
CA ARG A 76 -18.66 0.14 -10.40
C ARG A 76 -18.41 -0.71 -11.63
N ALA A 77 -19.04 -0.37 -12.75
CA ALA A 77 -18.89 -1.07 -14.02
C ALA A 77 -17.42 -1.06 -14.50
N VAL A 78 -16.72 0.05 -14.34
CA VAL A 78 -15.32 0.24 -14.72
C VAL A 78 -14.30 -0.66 -13.96
N ARG A 79 -14.73 -1.33 -12.90
CA ARG A 79 -13.92 -2.34 -12.19
C ARG A 79 -14.14 -3.75 -12.72
N SER A 80 -14.24 -3.90 -14.03
CA SER A 80 -14.63 -5.14 -14.69
C SER A 80 -13.81 -6.37 -14.30
N ASP A 81 -12.49 -6.24 -14.15
CA ASP A 81 -11.63 -7.37 -13.74
C ASP A 81 -12.02 -7.96 -12.38
N GLU A 82 -12.52 -7.13 -11.46
CA GLU A 82 -12.97 -7.61 -10.16
C GLU A 82 -14.24 -8.46 -10.31
N TRP A 83 -15.31 -7.90 -10.88
CA TRP A 83 -16.63 -8.55 -10.89
C TRP A 83 -16.86 -9.47 -12.08
N MET A 84 -16.16 -9.26 -13.22
CA MET A 84 -16.25 -10.15 -14.39
C MET A 84 -15.31 -11.35 -14.31
N VAL A 85 -14.20 -11.26 -13.60
CA VAL A 85 -13.14 -12.28 -13.63
C VAL A 85 -12.83 -12.80 -12.24
N GLN A 86 -12.34 -11.97 -11.34
CA GLN A 86 -11.74 -12.43 -10.08
C GLN A 86 -12.79 -13.00 -9.11
N THR A 87 -13.86 -12.27 -8.83
CA THR A 87 -14.92 -12.75 -7.95
C THR A 87 -15.64 -13.99 -8.51
N PRO A 88 -15.98 -14.08 -9.81
CA PRO A 88 -16.47 -15.32 -10.42
C PRO A 88 -15.49 -16.50 -10.28
N PHE A 89 -14.18 -16.29 -10.46
CA PHE A 89 -13.19 -17.35 -10.21
C PHE A 89 -13.23 -17.87 -8.79
N TYR A 90 -13.37 -16.99 -7.80
CA TYR A 90 -13.43 -17.37 -6.39
C TYR A 90 -14.69 -18.16 -6.07
N PHE A 91 -15.83 -17.76 -6.64
CA PHE A 91 -17.09 -18.49 -6.48
C PHE A 91 -17.06 -19.84 -7.19
N SER A 92 -16.53 -19.92 -8.40
CA SER A 92 -16.33 -21.19 -9.11
C SER A 92 -15.39 -22.14 -8.34
N GLN A 93 -14.34 -21.61 -7.71
CA GLN A 93 -13.48 -22.40 -6.84
C GLN A 93 -14.26 -22.97 -5.63
N ALA A 94 -15.12 -22.16 -5.02
CA ALA A 94 -15.96 -22.60 -3.91
C ALA A 94 -16.95 -23.72 -4.32
N GLU A 95 -17.57 -23.61 -5.49
CA GLU A 95 -18.48 -24.62 -6.02
C GLU A 95 -17.77 -25.93 -6.42
N SER A 96 -16.48 -25.85 -6.74
CA SER A 96 -15.66 -26.99 -7.17
C SER A 96 -14.80 -27.59 -6.04
N ASP A 97 -15.00 -27.19 -4.80
CA ASP A 97 -14.20 -27.60 -3.63
C ASP A 97 -12.71 -27.21 -3.70
N TYR A 98 -12.44 -26.04 -4.29
CA TYR A 98 -11.10 -25.38 -4.33
C TYR A 98 -9.97 -26.21 -4.95
N PRO A 99 -10.16 -26.85 -6.12
CA PRO A 99 -9.11 -27.66 -6.75
C PRO A 99 -7.96 -26.78 -7.24
N VAL A 100 -6.75 -27.38 -7.37
CA VAL A 100 -5.61 -26.74 -8.01
C VAL A 100 -5.88 -26.53 -9.51
N VAL A 101 -6.48 -27.50 -10.17
CA VAL A 101 -6.92 -27.40 -11.59
C VAL A 101 -8.43 -27.44 -11.63
N ASN A 102 -9.05 -26.32 -12.00
CA ASN A 102 -10.50 -26.24 -12.13
C ASN A 102 -10.95 -26.52 -13.57
N LYS A 103 -11.68 -27.63 -13.73
CA LYS A 103 -12.15 -28.12 -15.05
C LYS A 103 -13.39 -27.34 -15.58
N GLN A 104 -13.93 -26.39 -14.84
CA GLN A 104 -14.95 -25.49 -15.36
C GLN A 104 -14.38 -24.49 -16.39
N TYR A 105 -13.05 -24.33 -16.45
CA TYR A 105 -12.37 -23.40 -17.34
C TYR A 105 -11.53 -24.17 -18.38
N GLY A 106 -12.11 -24.30 -19.58
CA GLY A 106 -11.45 -24.99 -20.69
C GLY A 106 -11.40 -26.51 -20.55
N LYS A 107 -11.01 -27.19 -21.63
CA LYS A 107 -11.01 -28.66 -21.73
C LYS A 107 -10.04 -29.32 -20.75
N GLU A 108 -8.85 -28.76 -20.61
CA GLU A 108 -7.79 -29.27 -19.71
C GLU A 108 -7.89 -28.69 -18.30
N GLY A 109 -8.76 -27.69 -18.11
CA GLY A 109 -8.88 -26.95 -16.87
C GLY A 109 -7.87 -25.79 -16.76
N GLN A 110 -8.13 -24.92 -15.78
CA GLN A 110 -7.27 -23.78 -15.45
C GLN A 110 -6.52 -24.04 -14.14
N ASN A 111 -5.22 -23.79 -14.10
CA ASN A 111 -4.46 -23.80 -12.85
C ASN A 111 -4.84 -22.58 -11.99
N MET A 112 -5.47 -22.81 -10.85
CA MET A 112 -6.04 -21.80 -9.99
C MET A 112 -5.04 -21.23 -8.96
N ILE A 113 -3.83 -21.80 -8.85
CA ILE A 113 -2.76 -21.16 -8.09
C ILE A 113 -2.28 -19.90 -8.83
N LEU A 114 -2.19 -19.98 -10.17
CA LEU A 114 -1.79 -18.86 -11.03
C LEU A 114 -2.94 -17.88 -11.28
N ALA A 115 -4.17 -18.37 -11.39
CA ALA A 115 -5.31 -17.57 -11.80
C ALA A 115 -5.73 -16.57 -10.71
N TYR A 116 -5.36 -15.32 -10.86
CA TYR A 116 -5.79 -14.19 -10.01
C TYR A 116 -5.67 -14.44 -8.50
N ASN A 117 -4.63 -15.15 -8.07
CA ASN A 117 -4.42 -15.49 -6.66
C ASN A 117 -5.63 -16.17 -6.01
N SER A 118 -6.33 -17.03 -6.77
CA SER A 118 -7.58 -17.68 -6.34
C SER A 118 -7.41 -18.58 -5.10
N PRO A 119 -8.48 -18.80 -4.32
CA PRO A 119 -8.45 -19.76 -3.21
C PRO A 119 -8.28 -21.19 -3.73
N VAL A 120 -7.37 -21.95 -3.11
CA VAL A 120 -7.09 -23.35 -3.47
C VAL A 120 -6.85 -24.18 -2.21
N LYS A 121 -7.22 -25.45 -2.21
CA LYS A 121 -6.85 -26.44 -1.16
C LYS A 121 -5.47 -27.00 -1.44
N ASP A 122 -4.47 -26.16 -1.29
CA ASP A 122 -3.07 -26.49 -1.48
C ASP A 122 -2.22 -25.73 -0.45
N ILE A 123 -1.00 -26.22 -0.16
CA ILE A 123 -0.10 -25.59 0.82
C ILE A 123 0.24 -24.13 0.46
N THR A 124 0.18 -23.77 -0.81
CA THR A 124 0.37 -22.38 -1.29
C THR A 124 -0.61 -21.39 -0.69
N VAL A 125 -1.77 -21.87 -0.16
CA VAL A 125 -2.76 -21.02 0.51
C VAL A 125 -2.21 -20.35 1.77
N ILE A 126 -1.12 -20.85 2.34
CA ILE A 126 -0.40 -20.18 3.45
C ILE A 126 -0.02 -18.75 3.05
N GLY A 127 0.45 -18.55 1.81
CA GLY A 127 0.75 -17.22 1.25
C GLY A 127 -0.47 -16.44 0.75
N LYS A 128 -1.67 -16.95 0.91
CA LYS A 128 -2.92 -16.31 0.44
C LYS A 128 -3.85 -15.99 1.62
N PRO A 129 -3.44 -15.15 2.61
CA PRO A 129 -4.18 -14.95 3.86
C PRO A 129 -5.60 -14.41 3.64
N PHE A 130 -5.83 -13.62 2.58
CA PHE A 130 -7.16 -13.11 2.24
C PHE A 130 -8.14 -14.22 1.88
N ASN A 131 -7.63 -15.35 1.36
CA ASN A 131 -8.44 -16.46 0.86
C ASN A 131 -8.79 -17.49 1.96
N TRP A 132 -8.20 -17.40 3.15
CA TRP A 132 -8.47 -18.35 4.22
C TRP A 132 -9.95 -18.42 4.57
N GLY A 133 -10.65 -17.28 4.53
CA GLY A 133 -12.08 -17.22 4.79
C GLY A 133 -12.91 -18.11 3.84
N PHE A 134 -12.53 -18.22 2.57
CA PHE A 134 -13.23 -19.08 1.62
C PHE A 134 -13.19 -20.56 2.01
N LEU A 135 -12.05 -21.03 2.53
CA LEU A 135 -11.87 -22.44 2.89
C LEU A 135 -12.66 -22.85 4.14
N PHE A 136 -12.98 -21.91 5.05
CA PHE A 136 -13.62 -22.21 6.33
C PHE A 136 -15.04 -21.66 6.48
N LEU A 137 -15.41 -20.60 5.74
CA LEU A 137 -16.66 -19.86 5.92
C LEU A 137 -17.60 -19.96 4.71
N GLY A 138 -17.16 -20.64 3.64
CA GLY A 138 -17.89 -20.71 2.37
C GLY A 138 -17.73 -19.44 1.50
N LYS A 139 -18.43 -19.40 0.35
CA LYS A 139 -18.20 -18.39 -0.69
C LYS A 139 -18.57 -16.97 -0.25
N GLU A 140 -19.75 -16.76 0.32
CA GLU A 140 -20.26 -15.43 0.65
C GLU A 140 -19.49 -14.78 1.81
N ARG A 141 -19.41 -15.49 2.95
CA ARG A 141 -18.65 -15.04 4.11
C ARG A 141 -17.12 -15.03 3.82
N GLY A 142 -16.66 -15.91 2.95
CA GLY A 142 -15.30 -15.91 2.45
C GLY A 142 -14.95 -14.62 1.69
N LEU A 143 -15.87 -14.12 0.85
CA LEU A 143 -15.72 -12.85 0.18
C LEU A 143 -15.70 -11.68 1.18
N SER A 144 -16.59 -11.70 2.18
CA SER A 144 -16.59 -10.69 3.24
C SER A 144 -15.31 -10.71 4.07
N PHE A 145 -14.81 -11.91 4.39
CA PHE A 145 -13.51 -12.07 5.05
C PHE A 145 -12.37 -11.49 4.19
N TYR A 146 -12.35 -11.79 2.90
CA TYR A 146 -11.34 -11.28 1.97
C TYR A 146 -11.26 -9.74 1.99
N TRP A 147 -12.40 -9.08 1.85
CA TRP A 147 -12.49 -7.61 1.88
C TRP A 147 -12.17 -7.04 3.26
N GLY A 148 -12.78 -7.57 4.31
CA GLY A 148 -12.59 -7.10 5.68
C GLY A 148 -11.16 -7.29 6.18
N PHE A 149 -10.58 -8.48 5.99
CA PHE A 149 -9.22 -8.77 6.41
C PHE A 149 -8.20 -7.86 5.71
N LYS A 150 -8.37 -7.64 4.41
CA LYS A 150 -7.46 -6.80 3.63
C LYS A 150 -7.54 -5.33 4.06
N ILE A 151 -8.73 -4.74 4.18
CA ILE A 151 -8.87 -3.32 4.53
C ILE A 151 -8.41 -3.04 5.96
N ILE A 152 -8.82 -3.88 6.90
CA ILE A 152 -8.43 -3.74 8.32
C ILE A 152 -6.93 -3.96 8.48
N GLY A 153 -6.41 -5.00 7.84
CA GLY A 153 -4.97 -5.28 7.87
C GLY A 153 -4.14 -4.18 7.25
N MET A 154 -4.57 -3.60 6.11
CA MET A 154 -3.91 -2.42 5.52
C MET A 154 -3.89 -1.22 6.46
N LEU A 155 -5.04 -0.91 7.12
CA LEU A 155 -5.11 0.17 8.09
C LEU A 155 -4.13 -0.03 9.24
N LEU A 156 -4.10 -1.25 9.81
CA LEU A 156 -3.21 -1.58 10.92
C LEU A 156 -1.74 -1.57 10.51
N LEU A 157 -1.40 -2.17 9.39
CA LEU A 157 -0.02 -2.23 8.88
C LEU A 157 0.50 -0.85 8.48
N SER A 158 -0.33 -0.05 7.81
CA SER A 158 0.01 1.34 7.45
C SER A 158 0.21 2.19 8.70
N PHE A 159 -0.67 2.03 9.72
CA PHE A 159 -0.51 2.70 11.00
C PHE A 159 0.83 2.36 11.65
N GLU A 160 1.17 1.06 11.75
CA GLU A 160 2.43 0.61 12.34
C GLU A 160 3.65 1.12 11.55
N LEU A 161 3.61 1.06 10.22
CA LEU A 161 4.72 1.56 9.41
C LEU A 161 4.93 3.07 9.61
N VAL A 162 3.84 3.84 9.66
CA VAL A 162 3.95 5.28 9.89
C VAL A 162 4.37 5.60 11.32
N MET A 163 3.97 4.80 12.32
CA MET A 163 4.52 4.88 13.69
C MET A 163 6.05 4.69 13.72
N ILE A 164 6.57 3.79 12.90
CA ILE A 164 8.02 3.59 12.73
C ILE A 164 8.66 4.82 12.09
N LEU A 165 8.10 5.31 10.98
CA LEU A 165 8.63 6.44 10.22
C LEU A 165 8.59 7.76 11.01
N THR A 166 7.59 7.95 11.88
CA THR A 166 7.30 9.21 12.58
C THR A 166 7.64 9.17 14.07
N LYS A 167 8.42 8.16 14.53
CA LYS A 167 8.76 8.00 15.94
C LYS A 167 7.56 8.04 16.89
N ARG A 168 6.53 7.29 16.55
CA ARG A 168 5.29 7.16 17.31
C ARG A 168 4.43 8.41 17.37
N ASN A 169 4.46 9.24 16.33
CA ASN A 169 3.49 10.31 16.20
C ASN A 169 2.12 9.73 15.87
N LYS A 170 1.26 9.61 16.86
CA LYS A 170 -0.06 8.96 16.76
C LYS A 170 -0.98 9.60 15.71
N TYR A 171 -0.95 10.93 15.59
CA TYR A 171 -1.81 11.66 14.65
C TYR A 171 -1.37 11.48 13.19
N LEU A 172 -0.06 11.62 12.93
CA LEU A 172 0.47 11.34 11.59
C LEU A 172 0.30 9.87 11.22
N SER A 173 0.32 8.96 12.19
CA SER A 173 0.12 7.53 11.93
C SER A 173 -1.33 7.20 11.61
N LEU A 174 -2.30 7.84 12.27
CA LEU A 174 -3.70 7.74 11.90
C LEU A 174 -3.93 8.32 10.50
N LEU A 175 -3.46 9.54 10.25
CA LEU A 175 -3.55 10.17 8.93
C LEU A 175 -2.93 9.27 7.86
N GLY A 176 -1.72 8.75 8.09
CA GLY A 176 -1.02 7.89 7.14
C GLY A 176 -1.73 6.56 6.89
N ALA A 177 -2.36 5.97 7.91
CA ALA A 177 -3.16 4.76 7.76
C ALA A 177 -4.34 4.98 6.78
N PHE A 178 -5.07 6.06 6.95
CA PHE A 178 -6.16 6.45 6.04
C PHE A 178 -5.63 6.85 4.66
N TRP A 179 -4.59 7.66 4.61
CA TRP A 179 -4.00 8.14 3.37
C TRP A 179 -3.53 7.00 2.46
N ILE A 180 -2.84 5.99 3.02
CA ILE A 180 -2.37 4.84 2.27
C ILE A 180 -3.56 3.95 1.87
N THR A 181 -4.36 3.52 2.84
CA THR A 181 -5.41 2.52 2.63
C THR A 181 -6.51 3.01 1.68
N PHE A 182 -6.90 4.28 1.78
CA PHE A 182 -7.98 4.86 0.95
C PHE A 182 -7.46 5.67 -0.25
N SER A 183 -6.18 5.52 -0.61
CA SER A 183 -5.68 6.15 -1.83
C SER A 183 -6.40 5.62 -3.08
N PRO A 184 -6.60 6.44 -4.11
CA PRO A 184 -7.26 6.04 -5.35
C PRO A 184 -6.65 4.78 -5.97
N SER A 185 -5.33 4.67 -5.97
CA SER A 185 -4.61 3.49 -6.49
C SER A 185 -5.01 2.20 -5.77
N ILE A 186 -5.11 2.21 -4.44
CA ILE A 186 -5.53 1.04 -3.67
C ILE A 186 -7.01 0.76 -3.89
N GLN A 187 -7.88 1.79 -3.87
CA GLN A 187 -9.32 1.60 -3.99
C GLN A 187 -9.73 1.11 -5.38
N TRP A 188 -9.02 1.54 -6.41
CA TRP A 188 -9.23 1.06 -7.77
C TRP A 188 -8.81 -0.40 -7.94
N TRP A 189 -7.61 -0.74 -7.44
CA TRP A 189 -7.00 -2.06 -7.56
C TRP A 189 -7.14 -2.90 -6.28
N PHE A 190 -8.18 -2.67 -5.47
CA PHE A 190 -8.28 -3.26 -4.14
C PHE A 190 -8.30 -4.78 -4.14
N MET A 191 -9.09 -5.40 -4.98
CA MET A 191 -9.20 -6.85 -5.07
C MET A 191 -8.15 -7.46 -6.00
N GLN A 192 -7.57 -6.66 -6.88
CA GLN A 192 -6.55 -7.09 -7.82
C GLN A 192 -5.14 -6.97 -7.25
N HIS A 193 -4.17 -7.32 -8.08
CA HIS A 193 -2.75 -7.50 -7.76
C HIS A 193 -2.12 -6.38 -6.93
N VAL A 194 -2.45 -5.11 -7.19
CA VAL A 194 -1.83 -3.97 -6.49
C VAL A 194 -2.20 -3.94 -5.02
N GLY A 195 -3.48 -4.15 -4.69
CA GLY A 195 -3.94 -4.20 -3.30
C GLY A 195 -3.25 -5.29 -2.49
N ASP A 196 -3.10 -6.49 -3.07
CA ASP A 196 -2.40 -7.60 -2.44
C ASP A 196 -0.92 -7.26 -2.24
N LEU A 197 -0.24 -6.77 -3.28
CA LEU A 197 1.19 -6.45 -3.24
C LEU A 197 1.51 -5.34 -2.24
N ILE A 198 0.69 -4.30 -2.14
CA ILE A 198 0.88 -3.23 -1.15
C ILE A 198 0.69 -3.77 0.27
N PHE A 199 -0.33 -4.62 0.50
CA PHE A 199 -0.52 -5.26 1.80
C PHE A 199 0.72 -6.09 2.19
N PHE A 200 1.20 -6.95 1.30
CA PHE A 200 2.37 -7.77 1.55
C PHE A 200 3.64 -6.93 1.77
N THR A 201 3.81 -5.88 0.99
CA THR A 201 4.93 -4.94 1.15
C THR A 201 4.90 -4.27 2.52
N LEU A 202 3.75 -3.75 2.95
CA LEU A 202 3.57 -3.15 4.28
C LEU A 202 3.90 -4.17 5.39
N ALA A 203 3.37 -5.39 5.27
CA ALA A 203 3.59 -6.43 6.26
C ALA A 203 5.07 -6.84 6.37
N ILE A 204 5.76 -7.01 5.24
CA ILE A 204 7.20 -7.34 5.21
C ILE A 204 8.02 -6.19 5.79
N MET A 205 7.71 -4.94 5.45
CA MET A 205 8.43 -3.77 5.97
C MET A 205 8.26 -3.63 7.48
N VAL A 206 7.06 -3.79 8.01
CA VAL A 206 6.79 -3.73 9.46
C VAL A 206 7.43 -4.90 10.19
N ALA A 207 7.24 -6.12 9.67
CA ALA A 207 7.77 -7.33 10.31
C ALA A 207 9.30 -7.34 10.33
N SER A 208 9.96 -6.98 9.24
CA SER A 208 11.42 -6.92 9.17
C SER A 208 12.00 -5.87 10.13
N TYR A 209 11.37 -4.71 10.25
CA TYR A 209 11.79 -3.69 11.21
C TYR A 209 11.71 -4.21 12.65
N TYR A 210 10.58 -4.79 13.07
CA TYR A 210 10.43 -5.30 14.43
C TYR A 210 11.29 -6.54 14.70
N PHE A 211 11.52 -7.39 13.70
CA PHE A 211 12.44 -8.51 13.79
C PHE A 211 13.86 -8.06 14.16
N ILE A 212 14.33 -6.96 13.56
CA ILE A 212 15.65 -6.41 13.81
C ILE A 212 15.67 -5.58 15.12
N ALA A 213 14.64 -4.77 15.36
CA ALA A 213 14.61 -3.82 16.48
C ALA A 213 14.38 -4.46 17.85
N LYS A 214 13.72 -5.63 17.92
CA LYS A 214 13.28 -6.29 19.16
C LYS A 214 14.01 -7.59 19.42
N HIS A 215 15.34 -7.54 19.40
CA HIS A 215 16.21 -8.70 19.55
C HIS A 215 16.03 -9.45 20.88
N ASP A 216 15.61 -8.79 21.96
CA ASP A 216 15.43 -9.41 23.29
C ASP A 216 14.16 -10.29 23.39
N ASN A 217 13.20 -10.15 22.46
CA ASN A 217 11.93 -10.87 22.51
C ASN A 217 11.86 -11.94 21.41
N LYS A 218 12.19 -13.17 21.77
CA LYS A 218 12.24 -14.31 20.84
C LYS A 218 10.87 -14.68 20.28
N ILE A 219 9.80 -14.60 21.10
CA ILE A 219 8.42 -14.87 20.64
C ILE A 219 8.03 -13.85 19.59
N LEU A 220 8.33 -12.57 19.83
CA LEU A 220 8.04 -11.53 18.84
C LEU A 220 8.83 -11.74 17.55
N ARG A 221 10.11 -12.14 17.64
CA ARG A 221 10.92 -12.49 16.46
C ARG A 221 10.33 -13.64 15.67
N LEU A 222 9.88 -14.70 16.34
CA LEU A 222 9.21 -15.83 15.68
C LEU A 222 7.93 -15.36 14.97
N LEU A 223 7.10 -14.57 15.64
CA LEU A 223 5.89 -13.98 15.03
C LEU A 223 6.22 -13.11 13.83
N MET A 224 7.25 -12.25 13.92
CA MET A 224 7.65 -11.40 12.81
C MET A 224 8.19 -12.23 11.63
N MET A 225 8.96 -13.28 11.91
CA MET A 225 9.41 -14.22 10.85
C MET A 225 8.23 -14.94 10.19
N SER A 226 7.25 -15.39 10.98
CA SER A 226 6.02 -16.00 10.42
C SER A 226 5.27 -15.04 9.51
N LEU A 227 5.18 -13.75 9.87
CA LEU A 227 4.61 -12.72 9.01
C LEU A 227 5.43 -12.51 7.73
N ILE A 228 6.77 -12.52 7.83
CA ILE A 228 7.66 -12.43 6.65
C ILE A 228 7.44 -13.63 5.73
N VAL A 229 7.33 -14.84 6.29
CA VAL A 229 7.10 -16.08 5.52
C VAL A 229 5.76 -16.01 4.77
N ILE A 230 4.66 -15.76 5.48
CA ILE A 230 3.31 -15.70 4.91
C ILE A 230 3.24 -14.66 3.80
N ASN A 231 3.70 -13.44 4.11
CA ASN A 231 3.59 -12.32 3.19
C ASN A 231 4.64 -12.36 2.07
N GLY A 232 5.81 -12.98 2.32
CA GLY A 232 6.84 -13.21 1.30
C GLY A 232 6.37 -14.22 0.25
N ILE A 233 5.78 -15.35 0.68
CA ILE A 233 5.15 -16.31 -0.23
C ILE A 233 4.03 -15.64 -1.01
N GLY A 234 3.14 -14.92 -0.32
CA GLY A 234 2.03 -14.19 -0.94
C GLY A 234 2.51 -13.18 -1.97
N PHE A 235 3.53 -12.41 -1.64
CA PHE A 235 4.12 -11.43 -2.56
C PHE A 235 4.58 -12.09 -3.87
N VAL A 236 5.25 -13.26 -3.79
CA VAL A 236 5.70 -14.00 -4.99
C VAL A 236 4.52 -14.56 -5.77
N LEU A 237 3.53 -15.15 -5.08
CA LEU A 237 2.39 -15.84 -5.72
C LEU A 237 1.38 -14.91 -6.38
N VAL A 238 1.46 -13.59 -6.21
CA VAL A 238 0.64 -12.65 -6.99
C VAL A 238 0.96 -12.72 -8.49
N LEU A 239 2.18 -13.07 -8.87
CA LEU A 239 2.64 -13.31 -10.25
C LEU A 239 2.34 -12.14 -11.22
N TYR A 240 2.55 -10.92 -10.75
CA TYR A 240 2.39 -9.71 -11.55
C TYR A 240 3.65 -8.84 -11.53
N PRO A 241 4.69 -9.21 -12.31
CA PRO A 241 6.02 -8.61 -12.25
C PRO A 241 6.03 -7.09 -12.41
N ALA A 242 5.09 -6.54 -13.18
CA ALA A 242 5.00 -5.11 -13.44
C ALA A 242 4.88 -4.24 -12.16
N HIS A 243 4.29 -4.77 -11.09
CA HIS A 243 4.23 -4.12 -9.79
C HIS A 243 5.13 -4.79 -8.74
N GLN A 244 5.37 -6.11 -8.86
CA GLN A 244 6.22 -6.85 -7.92
C GLN A 244 7.66 -6.33 -7.94
N VAL A 245 8.24 -6.16 -9.14
CA VAL A 245 9.65 -5.75 -9.27
C VAL A 245 9.92 -4.41 -8.56
N PRO A 246 9.21 -3.31 -8.85
CA PRO A 246 9.50 -2.05 -8.19
C PRO A 246 9.15 -2.05 -6.69
N LEU A 247 8.15 -2.82 -6.24
CA LEU A 247 7.86 -3.00 -4.81
C LEU A 247 8.89 -3.87 -4.10
N ALA A 248 9.46 -4.87 -4.78
CA ALA A 248 10.59 -5.64 -4.25
C ALA A 248 11.80 -4.73 -4.02
N TYR A 249 12.08 -3.79 -4.92
CA TYR A 249 13.11 -2.77 -4.69
C TYR A 249 12.79 -1.90 -3.47
N LEU A 250 11.52 -1.50 -3.27
CA LEU A 250 11.15 -0.75 -2.06
C LEU A 250 11.46 -1.56 -0.79
N ILE A 251 11.12 -2.85 -0.77
CA ILE A 251 11.44 -3.75 0.34
C ILE A 251 12.97 -3.84 0.54
N LEU A 252 13.75 -3.98 -0.53
CA LEU A 252 15.21 -4.06 -0.44
C LEU A 252 15.83 -2.76 0.10
N PHE A 253 15.41 -1.61 -0.42
CA PHE A 253 15.84 -0.30 0.09
C PHE A 253 15.47 -0.13 1.57
N TRP A 254 14.25 -0.53 1.95
CA TRP A 254 13.80 -0.50 3.34
C TRP A 254 14.64 -1.38 4.26
N LEU A 255 14.91 -2.63 3.86
CA LEU A 255 15.75 -3.56 4.61
C LEU A 255 17.16 -2.98 4.79
N PHE A 256 17.74 -2.48 3.73
CA PHE A 256 19.06 -1.84 3.77
C PHE A 256 19.07 -0.62 4.71
N GLY A 257 18.05 0.25 4.61
CA GLY A 257 17.89 1.39 5.51
C GLY A 257 17.73 1.00 6.96
N THR A 258 16.96 -0.05 7.23
CA THR A 258 16.76 -0.59 8.58
C THR A 258 18.05 -1.19 9.16
N LEU A 259 18.80 -1.94 8.37
CA LEU A 259 20.10 -2.49 8.78
C LEU A 259 21.10 -1.37 9.10
N ILE A 260 21.18 -0.32 8.28
CA ILE A 260 22.02 0.85 8.56
C ILE A 260 21.56 1.57 9.84
N HIS A 261 20.25 1.73 10.02
CA HIS A 261 19.69 2.39 11.20
C HIS A 261 20.08 1.65 12.50
N PHE A 262 20.01 0.33 12.48
CA PHE A 262 20.32 -0.50 13.65
C PHE A 262 21.76 -1.04 13.69
N ARG A 263 22.65 -0.69 12.76
CA ARG A 263 24.01 -1.29 12.62
C ARG A 263 24.81 -1.44 13.90
N LYS A 264 24.60 -0.54 14.88
CA LYS A 264 25.28 -0.57 16.17
C LYS A 264 24.51 -1.34 17.27
N LYS A 265 23.28 -1.76 16.99
CA LYS A 265 22.35 -2.37 17.95
C LYS A 265 21.87 -3.75 17.47
N ILE A 266 22.35 -4.22 16.31
CA ILE A 266 21.99 -5.55 15.83
C ILE A 266 22.72 -6.56 16.71
N VAL A 267 21.94 -7.38 17.40
CA VAL A 267 22.44 -8.54 18.15
C VAL A 267 21.77 -9.76 17.55
N LEU A 268 22.58 -10.65 16.98
CA LEU A 268 22.14 -11.98 16.53
C LEU A 268 22.57 -12.99 17.60
N ASP A 269 21.60 -13.71 18.11
CA ASP A 269 21.81 -14.82 19.05
C ASP A 269 21.73 -16.14 18.28
N ILE A 270 22.30 -17.20 18.87
CA ILE A 270 22.28 -18.55 18.32
C ILE A 270 20.85 -19.04 18.01
N TRP A 271 19.87 -18.61 18.80
CA TRP A 271 18.45 -18.94 18.61
C TRP A 271 17.78 -18.21 17.43
N ASP A 272 18.40 -17.18 16.89
CA ASP A 272 17.88 -16.48 15.71
C ASP A 272 18.16 -17.26 14.43
N LEU A 273 19.24 -18.05 14.42
CA LEU A 273 19.64 -18.85 13.25
C LEU A 273 18.57 -19.88 12.85
N PRO A 274 18.04 -20.73 13.77
CA PRO A 274 16.94 -21.62 13.45
C PRO A 274 15.67 -20.89 12.97
N ILE A 275 15.34 -19.73 13.54
CA ILE A 275 14.18 -18.93 13.13
C ILE A 275 14.36 -18.44 11.68
N ILE A 276 15.54 -17.92 11.35
CA ILE A 276 15.85 -17.42 10.00
C ILE A 276 15.91 -18.56 8.99
N ILE A 277 16.69 -19.63 9.29
CA ILE A 277 16.85 -20.76 8.39
C ILE A 277 15.51 -21.48 8.19
N GLY A 278 14.76 -21.71 9.27
CA GLY A 278 13.44 -22.35 9.19
C GLY A 278 12.44 -21.52 8.39
N GLY A 279 12.42 -20.21 8.60
CA GLY A 279 11.55 -19.29 7.84
C GLY A 279 11.90 -19.26 6.35
N LEU A 280 13.17 -19.07 6.02
CA LEU A 280 13.63 -19.09 4.62
C LEU A 280 13.45 -20.47 3.98
N GLY A 281 13.73 -21.55 4.72
CA GLY A 281 13.51 -22.93 4.26
C GLY A 281 12.03 -23.19 3.93
N LEU A 282 11.10 -22.68 4.73
CA LEU A 282 9.67 -22.81 4.47
C LEU A 282 9.23 -22.01 3.22
N ILE A 283 9.75 -20.81 3.02
CA ILE A 283 9.51 -20.03 1.79
C ILE A 283 9.99 -20.83 0.57
N VAL A 284 11.22 -21.30 0.61
CA VAL A 284 11.82 -22.08 -0.51
C VAL A 284 11.01 -23.36 -0.76
N PHE A 285 10.65 -24.08 0.29
CA PHE A 285 9.87 -25.31 0.19
C PHE A 285 8.52 -25.07 -0.51
N ILE A 286 7.74 -24.07 -0.08
CA ILE A 286 6.43 -23.78 -0.66
C ILE A 286 6.56 -23.27 -2.10
N LEU A 287 7.55 -22.45 -2.40
CA LEU A 287 7.76 -21.95 -3.76
C LEU A 287 8.26 -23.03 -4.72
N LEU A 288 9.08 -23.98 -4.25
CA LEU A 288 9.45 -25.17 -5.03
C LEU A 288 8.24 -26.08 -5.28
N HIS A 289 7.40 -26.30 -4.26
CA HIS A 289 6.15 -27.03 -4.42
C HIS A 289 5.26 -26.36 -5.48
N PHE A 290 5.05 -25.03 -5.37
CA PHE A 290 4.32 -24.24 -6.36
C PHE A 290 4.89 -24.44 -7.78
N TYR A 291 6.20 -24.28 -7.94
CA TYR A 291 6.84 -24.45 -9.24
C TYR A 291 6.59 -25.85 -9.82
N ASN A 292 6.81 -26.90 -9.03
CA ASN A 292 6.61 -28.27 -9.48
C ASN A 292 5.14 -28.58 -9.84
N THR A 293 4.18 -28.06 -9.05
CA THR A 293 2.75 -28.28 -9.26
C THR A 293 2.20 -27.48 -10.44
N SER A 294 2.80 -26.34 -10.77
CA SER A 294 2.29 -25.39 -11.75
C SER A 294 3.19 -25.22 -12.97
N LYS A 295 4.23 -26.03 -13.12
CA LYS A 295 5.27 -25.88 -14.16
C LYS A 295 4.70 -25.73 -15.56
N ASP A 296 3.80 -26.62 -15.96
CA ASP A 296 3.23 -26.59 -17.33
C ASP A 296 2.43 -25.32 -17.59
N ALA A 297 1.70 -24.83 -16.58
CA ALA A 297 0.94 -23.59 -16.70
C ALA A 297 1.85 -22.36 -16.69
N ILE A 298 2.96 -22.39 -15.93
CA ILE A 298 4.00 -21.34 -15.96
C ILE A 298 4.65 -21.30 -17.34
N ASP A 299 5.08 -22.43 -17.85
CA ASP A 299 5.73 -22.53 -19.17
C ASP A 299 4.79 -22.09 -20.29
N ALA A 300 3.52 -22.50 -20.23
CA ALA A 300 2.49 -22.03 -21.19
C ALA A 300 2.33 -20.50 -21.13
N THR A 301 2.26 -19.91 -19.93
CA THR A 301 2.13 -18.46 -19.74
C THR A 301 3.35 -17.71 -20.24
N MET A 302 4.55 -18.19 -19.91
CA MET A 302 5.81 -17.55 -20.31
C MET A 302 6.05 -17.59 -21.83
N ASN A 303 5.49 -18.57 -22.53
CA ASN A 303 5.58 -18.68 -24.00
C ASN A 303 4.53 -17.84 -24.75
N THR A 304 3.68 -17.10 -24.08
CA THR A 304 2.74 -16.17 -24.72
C THR A 304 3.42 -14.87 -25.15
N ILE A 305 2.82 -14.18 -26.14
CA ILE A 305 3.24 -12.81 -26.50
C ILE A 305 3.02 -11.88 -25.32
N TYR A 306 1.89 -12.04 -24.61
CA TYR A 306 1.53 -11.32 -23.39
C TYR A 306 0.84 -12.28 -22.42
N PRO A 307 1.30 -12.35 -21.17
CA PRO A 307 2.33 -11.51 -20.52
C PRO A 307 3.79 -11.97 -20.74
N GLY A 308 4.06 -13.12 -21.36
CA GLY A 308 5.35 -13.80 -21.36
C GLY A 308 6.51 -13.01 -21.97
N HIS A 309 6.37 -12.56 -23.21
CA HIS A 309 7.45 -11.87 -23.95
C HIS A 309 7.33 -10.34 -23.95
N ARG A 310 6.46 -9.77 -23.13
CA ARG A 310 6.34 -8.31 -23.05
C ARG A 310 7.57 -7.69 -22.41
N GLU A 311 8.23 -6.78 -23.14
CA GLU A 311 9.30 -5.92 -22.61
C GLU A 311 8.86 -4.44 -22.67
N ALA A 312 9.18 -3.70 -21.60
CA ALA A 312 8.97 -2.27 -21.48
C ALA A 312 10.31 -1.54 -21.50
N GLU A 313 10.36 -0.37 -22.13
CA GLU A 313 11.60 0.42 -22.22
C GLU A 313 11.73 1.45 -21.09
N GLY A 314 10.67 1.75 -20.37
CA GLY A 314 10.68 2.84 -19.39
C GLY A 314 10.74 4.22 -20.04
N GLY A 315 10.71 5.29 -19.25
CA GLY A 315 10.75 6.67 -19.76
C GLY A 315 9.51 7.09 -20.53
N GLY A 316 9.62 8.21 -21.25
CA GLY A 316 8.62 8.69 -22.21
C GLY A 316 7.40 9.37 -21.59
N ARG A 317 7.33 9.51 -20.25
CA ARG A 317 6.26 10.26 -19.63
C ARG A 317 6.60 11.75 -19.52
N PRO A 318 5.66 12.65 -19.85
CA PRO A 318 5.85 14.06 -19.61
C PRO A 318 5.89 14.35 -18.09
N LEU A 319 6.76 15.25 -17.66
CA LEU A 319 6.88 15.62 -16.25
C LEU A 319 5.58 16.23 -15.69
N SER A 320 4.71 16.78 -16.54
CA SER A 320 3.37 17.24 -16.18
C SER A 320 2.49 16.14 -15.59
N ASP A 321 2.66 14.90 -16.03
CA ASP A 321 1.87 13.77 -15.53
C ASP A 321 2.16 13.45 -14.05
N TYR A 322 3.29 13.91 -13.52
CA TYR A 322 3.62 13.69 -12.13
C TYR A 322 2.63 14.33 -11.15
N PHE A 323 1.99 15.42 -11.55
CA PHE A 323 1.02 16.15 -10.73
C PHE A 323 -0.45 15.73 -10.94
N LEU A 324 -0.70 14.73 -11.77
CA LEU A 324 -2.05 14.18 -11.98
C LEU A 324 -2.68 13.64 -10.68
N PHE A 325 -1.89 13.42 -9.62
CA PHE A 325 -2.42 13.01 -8.33
C PHE A 325 -3.46 13.97 -7.75
N LEU A 326 -3.44 15.25 -8.10
CA LEU A 326 -4.44 16.23 -7.66
C LEU A 326 -5.82 16.01 -8.29
N THR A 327 -5.90 15.32 -9.41
CA THR A 327 -7.15 14.97 -10.11
C THR A 327 -7.71 13.61 -9.71
N ASN A 328 -6.96 12.85 -8.91
CA ASN A 328 -7.29 11.46 -8.55
C ASN A 328 -8.53 11.31 -7.66
N TRP A 329 -9.02 12.36 -7.05
CA TRP A 329 -10.23 12.28 -6.24
C TRP A 329 -11.50 12.09 -7.09
N LYS A 330 -11.46 12.44 -8.36
CA LYS A 330 -12.57 12.34 -9.31
C LYS A 330 -12.32 11.30 -10.40
N ILE A 331 -11.30 11.51 -11.21
CA ILE A 331 -11.09 10.82 -12.48
C ILE A 331 -11.08 9.29 -12.40
N PRO A 332 -10.42 8.62 -11.43
CA PRO A 332 -10.43 7.17 -11.36
C PRO A 332 -11.81 6.56 -11.04
N PHE A 333 -12.73 7.35 -10.54
CA PHE A 333 -14.03 6.87 -10.03
C PHE A 333 -15.22 7.22 -10.91
N GLU A 334 -14.99 7.97 -11.99
CA GLU A 334 -16.01 8.29 -12.98
C GLU A 334 -15.71 7.60 -14.32
N ASP A 335 -16.76 7.37 -15.10
CA ASP A 335 -16.64 6.84 -16.45
C ASP A 335 -16.34 7.99 -17.41
N PHE A 336 -15.13 8.02 -17.92
CA PHE A 336 -14.68 9.02 -18.88
C PHE A 336 -14.17 8.32 -20.15
N ASP A 337 -14.53 8.85 -21.30
CA ASP A 337 -13.95 8.45 -22.57
C ASP A 337 -12.53 9.01 -22.71
N PHE A 338 -11.55 8.26 -22.21
CA PHE A 338 -10.15 8.64 -22.33
C PHE A 338 -9.57 8.19 -23.64
N TYR A 339 -8.97 9.09 -24.37
CA TYR A 339 -8.13 8.75 -25.50
C TYR A 339 -6.88 7.97 -25.05
N GLY A 340 -6.93 6.64 -25.20
CA GLY A 340 -5.77 5.76 -25.06
C GLY A 340 -5.38 5.31 -23.65
N THR A 341 -6.11 5.70 -22.59
CA THR A 341 -5.88 5.21 -21.23
C THR A 341 -7.19 4.89 -20.53
N ASN A 342 -7.22 3.85 -19.72
CA ASN A 342 -8.39 3.58 -18.88
C ASN A 342 -8.24 4.23 -17.49
N ASN A 343 -9.35 4.36 -16.77
CA ASN A 343 -9.39 5.00 -15.46
C ASN A 343 -8.47 4.33 -14.44
N GLY A 344 -8.28 3.01 -14.52
CA GLY A 344 -7.37 2.28 -13.65
C GLY A 344 -5.90 2.68 -13.84
N GLU A 345 -5.50 2.98 -15.06
CA GLU A 345 -4.14 3.41 -15.39
C GLU A 345 -3.83 4.83 -14.87
N VAL A 346 -4.85 5.64 -14.63
CA VAL A 346 -4.73 7.01 -14.09
C VAL A 346 -4.67 7.01 -12.57
N ALA A 347 -5.20 5.97 -11.91
CA ALA A 347 -5.22 5.88 -10.46
C ALA A 347 -3.81 5.87 -9.87
N SER A 348 -3.53 6.82 -9.01
CA SER A 348 -2.23 7.00 -8.35
C SER A 348 -2.43 7.37 -6.87
N TYR A 349 -1.34 7.73 -6.20
CA TYR A 349 -1.36 8.22 -4.84
C TYR A 349 -1.29 9.74 -4.81
N PHE A 350 -2.14 10.38 -4.00
CA PHE A 350 -1.83 11.73 -3.56
C PHE A 350 -0.50 11.71 -2.82
N ASN A 351 0.42 12.60 -3.17
CA ASN A 351 1.75 12.67 -2.54
C ASN A 351 2.29 14.11 -2.56
N LEU A 352 3.34 14.37 -1.80
CA LEU A 352 3.96 15.69 -1.68
C LEU A 352 5.39 15.69 -2.23
N PHE A 353 5.68 14.90 -3.25
CA PHE A 353 7.04 14.76 -3.78
C PHE A 353 7.69 16.10 -4.20
N PRO A 354 7.03 17.05 -4.86
CA PRO A 354 7.64 18.34 -5.18
C PRO A 354 8.09 19.08 -3.94
N LEU A 355 7.25 19.04 -2.89
CA LEU A 355 7.57 19.63 -1.60
C LEU A 355 8.76 18.91 -0.94
N THR A 356 8.81 17.57 -1.02
CA THR A 356 9.93 16.80 -0.44
C THR A 356 11.25 17.11 -1.15
N VAL A 357 11.25 17.31 -2.47
CA VAL A 357 12.44 17.73 -3.23
C VAL A 357 12.90 19.12 -2.79
N LEU A 358 12.00 20.09 -2.75
CA LEU A 358 12.35 21.47 -2.35
C LEU A 358 12.82 21.58 -0.89
N LEU A 359 12.34 20.70 -0.02
CA LEU A 359 12.73 20.68 1.39
C LEU A 359 13.92 19.78 1.70
N SER A 360 14.35 18.94 0.75
CA SER A 360 15.47 18.01 0.95
C SER A 360 16.78 18.70 1.37
N PRO A 361 17.20 19.89 0.85
CA PRO A 361 18.41 20.56 1.31
C PRO A 361 18.38 20.88 2.80
N PHE A 362 17.23 21.33 3.33
CA PHE A 362 17.09 21.65 4.76
C PHE A 362 17.22 20.42 5.65
N VAL A 363 16.81 19.25 5.14
CA VAL A 363 16.98 17.97 5.83
C VAL A 363 18.44 17.55 5.80
N PHE A 364 19.11 17.59 4.64
CA PHE A 364 20.50 17.17 4.50
C PHE A 364 21.43 18.00 5.37
N PHE A 365 21.28 19.31 5.38
CA PHE A 365 22.12 20.23 6.13
C PHE A 365 21.75 20.36 7.63
N SER A 366 20.61 19.80 8.07
CA SER A 366 20.25 19.78 9.49
C SER A 366 21.28 18.96 10.28
N LYS A 367 21.80 19.52 11.38
CA LYS A 367 22.69 18.80 12.31
C LYS A 367 21.94 17.89 13.29
N ARG A 368 20.60 18.04 13.38
CA ARG A 368 19.73 17.29 14.27
C ARG A 368 19.18 16.03 13.59
N GLY A 369 18.77 15.04 14.38
CA GLY A 369 18.11 13.85 13.86
C GLY A 369 18.98 12.97 12.95
N LYS A 370 20.29 12.87 13.18
CA LYS A 370 21.21 12.12 12.30
C LYS A 370 20.81 10.66 12.07
N GLU A 371 20.39 9.97 13.13
CA GLU A 371 20.00 8.55 13.01
C GLU A 371 18.69 8.35 12.26
N GLU A 372 17.80 9.34 12.30
CA GLU A 372 16.50 9.31 11.62
C GLU A 372 16.58 9.56 10.13
N LYS A 373 17.63 10.27 9.71
CA LYS A 373 17.84 10.58 8.29
C LYS A 373 18.02 9.35 7.43
N TYR A 374 18.57 8.26 7.98
CA TYR A 374 18.87 7.07 7.18
C TYR A 374 17.64 6.53 6.46
N LEU A 375 16.52 6.36 7.18
CA LEU A 375 15.29 5.85 6.56
C LEU A 375 14.74 6.81 5.49
N GLY A 376 14.74 8.11 5.77
CA GLY A 376 14.27 9.11 4.80
C GLY A 376 15.17 9.23 3.57
N VAL A 377 16.50 9.18 3.77
CA VAL A 377 17.45 9.19 2.65
C VAL A 377 17.27 7.98 1.76
N ILE A 378 17.10 6.80 2.36
CA ILE A 378 16.89 5.56 1.62
C ILE A 378 15.56 5.59 0.84
N LEU A 379 14.48 6.08 1.46
CA LEU A 379 13.21 6.27 0.76
C LEU A 379 13.35 7.31 -0.38
N GLY A 380 14.11 8.38 -0.16
CA GLY A 380 14.42 9.36 -1.20
C GLY A 380 15.20 8.76 -2.37
N LEU A 381 16.24 7.95 -2.09
CA LEU A 381 17.00 7.23 -3.12
C LEU A 381 16.12 6.24 -3.90
N PHE A 382 15.23 5.54 -3.22
CA PHE A 382 14.24 4.68 -3.87
C PHE A 382 13.34 5.50 -4.81
N CYS A 383 12.79 6.62 -4.34
CA CYS A 383 11.96 7.48 -5.19
C CYS A 383 12.74 8.00 -6.42
N CYS A 384 14.00 8.40 -6.26
CA CYS A 384 14.86 8.81 -7.37
C CYS A 384 15.11 7.67 -8.36
N PHE A 385 15.33 6.45 -7.86
CA PHE A 385 15.52 5.26 -8.70
C PHE A 385 14.28 4.95 -9.56
N VAL A 386 13.09 4.92 -8.95
CA VAL A 386 11.86 4.64 -9.70
C VAL A 386 11.46 5.82 -10.59
N PHE A 387 11.71 7.07 -10.15
CA PHE A 387 11.51 8.27 -10.96
C PHE A 387 12.38 8.24 -12.21
N GLY A 388 13.67 7.88 -12.06
CA GLY A 388 14.59 7.72 -13.18
C GLY A 388 14.08 6.73 -14.22
N TRP A 389 13.58 5.56 -13.78
CA TRP A 389 12.97 4.58 -14.67
C TRP A 389 11.72 5.12 -15.36
N THR A 390 10.82 5.74 -14.61
CA THR A 390 9.49 6.13 -15.08
C THR A 390 9.54 7.27 -16.10
N TYR A 391 10.42 8.26 -15.91
CA TYR A 391 10.46 9.45 -16.72
C TYR A 391 11.60 9.48 -17.76
N PHE A 392 12.74 8.90 -17.45
CA PHE A 392 13.90 8.94 -18.31
C PHE A 392 14.22 7.58 -18.96
N GLY A 393 13.83 6.48 -18.31
CA GLY A 393 14.26 5.15 -18.72
C GLY A 393 15.73 4.88 -18.35
N TYR A 394 16.11 3.62 -18.47
CA TYR A 394 17.51 3.18 -18.33
C TYR A 394 17.94 2.44 -19.59
N SER A 395 19.25 2.31 -19.83
CA SER A 395 19.73 1.51 -20.95
C SER A 395 19.19 0.09 -20.87
N HIS A 396 18.90 -0.54 -22.01
CA HIS A 396 18.27 -1.88 -22.07
C HIS A 396 19.03 -2.92 -21.23
N GLY A 397 20.36 -2.91 -21.28
CA GLY A 397 21.17 -3.84 -20.48
C GLY A 397 20.99 -3.66 -18.97
N ILE A 398 20.93 -2.41 -18.48
CA ILE A 398 20.66 -2.09 -17.07
C ILE A 398 19.23 -2.49 -16.72
N ALA A 399 18.27 -2.11 -17.55
CA ALA A 399 16.86 -2.42 -17.32
C ALA A 399 16.60 -3.94 -17.23
N LYS A 400 17.21 -4.71 -18.14
CA LYS A 400 17.12 -6.17 -18.16
C LYS A 400 17.73 -6.81 -16.91
N THR A 401 18.94 -6.38 -16.52
CA THR A 401 19.62 -6.88 -15.32
C THR A 401 18.82 -6.58 -14.06
N LEU A 402 18.16 -5.44 -14.00
CA LEU A 402 17.32 -5.03 -12.88
C LEU A 402 15.86 -5.51 -13.00
N MET A 403 15.54 -6.34 -13.99
CA MET A 403 14.18 -6.82 -14.29
C MET A 403 13.16 -5.69 -14.51
N LEU A 404 13.60 -4.47 -14.76
CA LEU A 404 12.74 -3.33 -15.00
C LEU A 404 12.05 -3.39 -16.38
N THR A 405 12.53 -4.21 -17.30
CA THR A 405 11.86 -4.48 -18.59
C THR A 405 10.44 -5.06 -18.42
N TYR A 406 10.11 -5.62 -17.26
CA TYR A 406 8.74 -6.02 -16.92
C TYR A 406 7.84 -4.87 -16.46
N VAL A 407 8.41 -3.68 -16.21
CA VAL A 407 7.73 -2.56 -15.55
C VAL A 407 7.46 -1.45 -16.55
N THR A 408 6.22 -1.28 -16.97
CA THR A 408 5.86 -0.10 -17.80
C THR A 408 5.99 1.19 -16.99
N SER A 409 6.22 2.33 -17.67
CA SER A 409 6.30 3.64 -17.03
C SER A 409 5.04 3.96 -16.21
N THR A 410 3.86 3.58 -16.67
CA THR A 410 2.58 3.73 -15.96
C THR A 410 2.57 2.95 -14.65
N ARG A 411 3.05 1.71 -14.65
CA ARG A 411 3.11 0.86 -13.44
C ARG A 411 4.17 1.37 -12.47
N GLY A 412 5.26 1.92 -12.98
CA GLY A 412 6.27 2.61 -12.17
C GLY A 412 5.70 3.78 -11.36
N LEU A 413 4.76 4.56 -11.94
CA LEU A 413 4.09 5.66 -11.24
C LEU A 413 3.35 5.23 -9.97
N VAL A 414 2.69 4.08 -9.98
CA VAL A 414 1.98 3.55 -8.80
C VAL A 414 2.95 3.33 -7.64
N THR A 415 4.08 2.71 -7.92
CA THR A 415 5.08 2.42 -6.89
C THR A 415 5.84 3.68 -6.45
N LEU A 416 6.14 4.58 -7.39
CA LEU A 416 6.70 5.89 -7.09
C LEU A 416 5.76 6.69 -6.18
N GLY A 417 4.46 6.67 -6.47
CA GLY A 417 3.44 7.31 -5.64
C GLY A 417 3.42 6.76 -4.22
N PHE A 418 3.44 5.44 -4.06
CA PHE A 418 3.48 4.82 -2.73
C PHE A 418 4.76 5.18 -1.96
N GLY A 419 5.94 5.05 -2.58
CA GLY A 419 7.20 5.48 -1.97
C GLY A 419 7.22 6.96 -1.59
N SER A 420 6.62 7.82 -2.43
CA SER A 420 6.51 9.25 -2.19
C SER A 420 5.59 9.58 -1.03
N VAL A 421 4.51 8.81 -0.79
CA VAL A 421 3.65 8.95 0.41
C VAL A 421 4.46 8.64 1.67
N LEU A 422 5.20 7.54 1.69
CA LEU A 422 6.05 7.17 2.83
C LEU A 422 7.12 8.24 3.10
N LEU A 423 7.77 8.73 2.05
CA LEU A 423 8.74 9.82 2.13
C LEU A 423 8.11 11.12 2.63
N SER A 424 6.89 11.46 2.18
CA SER A 424 6.16 12.64 2.61
C SER A 424 5.82 12.59 4.10
N LEU A 425 5.30 11.48 4.59
CA LEU A 425 4.97 11.29 6.01
C LEU A 425 6.22 11.38 6.90
N TRP A 426 7.31 10.73 6.49
CA TRP A 426 8.60 10.86 7.18
C TRP A 426 9.11 12.30 7.18
N MET A 427 9.07 12.98 6.03
CA MET A 427 9.56 14.35 5.85
C MET A 427 8.76 15.35 6.71
N ILE A 428 7.44 15.25 6.74
CA ILE A 428 6.57 16.11 7.57
C ILE A 428 6.99 16.00 9.03
N ASN A 429 7.12 14.79 9.56
CA ASN A 429 7.54 14.58 10.95
C ASN A 429 8.93 15.13 11.19
N PHE A 430 9.89 14.82 10.31
CA PHE A 430 11.27 15.28 10.44
C PHE A 430 11.39 16.81 10.45
N LEU A 431 10.67 17.48 9.54
CA LEU A 431 10.63 18.94 9.47
C LEU A 431 10.03 19.56 10.74
N TRP A 432 8.96 18.96 11.22
CA TRP A 432 8.29 19.48 12.42
C TRP A 432 9.15 19.37 13.67
N GLU A 433 10.00 18.37 13.76
CA GLU A 433 10.81 18.11 14.96
C GLU A 433 12.21 18.73 14.90
N HIS A 434 12.85 18.69 13.74
CA HIS A 434 14.29 18.93 13.63
C HIS A 434 14.68 20.15 12.80
N VAL A 435 13.78 20.71 12.00
CA VAL A 435 14.14 21.77 11.04
C VAL A 435 13.41 23.07 11.36
N LYS A 436 14.18 24.15 11.38
CA LYS A 436 13.66 25.52 11.44
C LYS A 436 13.85 26.16 10.06
N VAL A 437 12.76 26.39 9.36
CA VAL A 437 12.75 27.12 8.09
C VAL A 437 12.16 28.50 8.35
N SER A 438 12.77 29.54 7.81
CA SER A 438 12.24 30.92 7.94
C SER A 438 10.87 31.01 7.25
N TRP A 439 10.02 31.88 7.73
CA TRP A 439 8.65 31.98 7.21
C TRP A 439 8.64 32.47 5.74
N TRP A 440 9.55 33.32 5.35
CA TRP A 440 9.73 33.78 3.97
C TRP A 440 10.04 32.64 3.01
N ILE A 441 10.98 31.74 3.41
CA ILE A 441 11.30 30.57 2.60
C ILE A 441 10.10 29.65 2.46
N LYS A 442 9.30 29.49 3.53
CA LYS A 442 8.05 28.70 3.48
C LYS A 442 7.03 29.31 2.50
N LEU A 443 6.90 30.65 2.49
CA LEU A 443 6.04 31.32 1.53
C LEU A 443 6.51 31.16 0.09
N ILE A 444 7.81 31.26 -0.16
CA ILE A 444 8.40 31.03 -1.50
C ILE A 444 8.12 29.58 -1.94
N ILE A 445 8.39 28.60 -1.08
CA ILE A 445 8.11 27.17 -1.36
C ILE A 445 6.63 26.96 -1.62
N PHE A 446 5.75 27.55 -0.79
CA PHE A 446 4.32 27.50 -0.97
C PHE A 446 3.91 28.02 -2.35
N GLY A 447 4.40 29.22 -2.72
CA GLY A 447 4.11 29.84 -4.02
C GLY A 447 4.57 28.99 -5.19
N LEU A 448 5.81 28.48 -5.15
CA LEU A 448 6.38 27.64 -6.23
C LEU A 448 5.56 26.34 -6.41
N VAL A 449 5.22 25.67 -5.32
CA VAL A 449 4.43 24.41 -5.37
C VAL A 449 3.03 24.70 -5.87
N MET A 450 2.39 25.82 -5.45
CA MET A 450 1.05 26.18 -5.92
C MET A 450 1.03 26.58 -7.39
N ILE A 451 2.02 27.32 -7.88
CA ILE A 451 2.15 27.66 -9.31
C ILE A 451 2.24 26.38 -10.13
N GLN A 452 3.09 25.45 -9.72
CA GLN A 452 3.28 24.21 -10.44
C GLN A 452 2.06 23.30 -10.38
N ALA A 453 1.40 23.19 -9.22
CA ALA A 453 0.16 22.43 -9.06
C ALA A 453 -0.96 22.99 -9.93
N SER A 454 -1.13 24.31 -9.94
CA SER A 454 -2.13 25.01 -10.78
C SER A 454 -1.86 24.77 -12.26
N HIS A 455 -0.61 24.92 -12.70
CA HIS A 455 -0.23 24.65 -14.07
C HIS A 455 -0.53 23.20 -14.47
N SER A 456 -0.17 22.23 -13.63
CA SER A 456 -0.41 20.81 -13.91
C SER A 456 -1.88 20.46 -14.01
N VAL A 457 -2.73 20.97 -13.12
CA VAL A 457 -4.18 20.70 -13.15
C VAL A 457 -4.84 21.36 -14.38
N ILE A 458 -4.48 22.60 -14.70
CA ILE A 458 -5.11 23.37 -15.79
C ILE A 458 -4.61 22.90 -17.16
N SER A 459 -3.31 22.62 -17.30
CA SER A 459 -2.68 22.30 -18.59
C SER A 459 -2.72 20.81 -18.94
N SER A 460 -3.12 19.96 -18.01
CA SER A 460 -3.23 18.52 -18.28
C SER A 460 -4.49 18.19 -19.08
N VAL A 461 -4.44 17.12 -19.87
CA VAL A 461 -5.63 16.54 -20.52
C VAL A 461 -6.73 16.25 -19.50
N MET A 462 -6.34 15.90 -18.27
CA MET A 462 -7.25 15.63 -17.16
C MET A 462 -8.01 16.89 -16.69
N GLY A 463 -7.44 18.08 -16.85
CA GLY A 463 -8.11 19.34 -16.57
C GLY A 463 -9.38 19.56 -17.40
N LEU A 464 -9.47 18.96 -18.59
CA LEU A 464 -10.66 19.04 -19.44
C LEU A 464 -11.90 18.38 -18.82
N TYR A 465 -11.72 17.47 -17.87
CA TYR A 465 -12.81 16.76 -17.18
C TYR A 465 -13.26 17.46 -15.90
N PHE A 466 -12.67 18.61 -15.57
CA PHE A 466 -12.98 19.39 -14.40
C PHE A 466 -13.66 20.70 -14.81
N ASN A 467 -14.75 21.04 -14.14
CA ASN A 467 -15.29 22.38 -14.24
C ASN A 467 -14.46 23.38 -13.41
N ASN A 468 -14.66 24.68 -13.66
CA ASN A 468 -13.89 25.73 -12.99
C ASN A 468 -14.02 25.71 -11.46
N PHE A 469 -15.18 25.32 -10.94
CA PHE A 469 -15.42 25.21 -9.50
C PHE A 469 -14.63 24.02 -8.90
N GLU A 470 -14.59 22.88 -9.56
CA GLU A 470 -13.83 21.70 -9.13
C GLU A 470 -12.32 21.99 -9.14
N ILE A 471 -11.81 22.65 -10.18
CA ILE A 471 -10.41 23.11 -10.23
C ILE A 471 -10.11 24.02 -9.04
N PHE A 472 -10.96 25.04 -8.83
CA PHE A 472 -10.79 25.98 -7.74
C PHE A 472 -10.78 25.28 -6.38
N MET A 473 -11.77 24.42 -6.10
CA MET A 473 -11.86 23.68 -4.84
C MET A 473 -10.68 22.75 -4.62
N THR A 474 -10.23 22.05 -5.67
CA THR A 474 -9.04 21.17 -5.62
C THR A 474 -7.80 21.97 -5.19
N LEU A 475 -7.58 23.11 -5.81
CA LEU A 475 -6.43 23.97 -5.50
C LEU A 475 -6.54 24.61 -4.11
N VAL A 476 -7.74 25.02 -3.67
CA VAL A 476 -7.96 25.56 -2.31
C VAL A 476 -7.68 24.50 -1.24
N VAL A 477 -8.22 23.29 -1.40
CA VAL A 477 -7.95 22.19 -0.45
C VAL A 477 -6.45 21.85 -0.41
N PHE A 478 -5.81 21.77 -1.58
CA PHE A 478 -4.37 21.53 -1.64
C PHE A 478 -3.56 22.67 -0.98
N ALA A 479 -3.93 23.92 -1.22
CA ALA A 479 -3.28 25.08 -0.60
C ALA A 479 -3.40 25.05 0.94
N LEU A 480 -4.59 24.72 1.46
CA LEU A 480 -4.79 24.57 2.91
C LEU A 480 -3.92 23.46 3.50
N LEU A 481 -3.89 22.29 2.87
CA LEU A 481 -3.04 21.17 3.30
C LEU A 481 -1.55 21.56 3.28
N LEU A 482 -1.10 22.16 2.19
CA LEU A 482 0.29 22.61 2.03
C LEU A 482 0.67 23.66 3.07
N PHE A 483 -0.24 24.62 3.34
CA PHE A 483 -0.04 25.63 4.37
C PHE A 483 0.08 24.98 5.75
N CYS A 484 -0.82 24.07 6.12
CA CYS A 484 -0.78 23.35 7.40
C CYS A 484 0.55 22.60 7.59
N VAL A 485 1.04 21.93 6.54
CA VAL A 485 2.32 21.21 6.57
C VAL A 485 3.50 22.16 6.78
N LEU A 486 3.58 23.24 6.00
CA LEU A 486 4.71 24.18 6.06
C LEU A 486 4.75 24.99 7.35
N PHE A 487 3.60 25.42 7.85
CA PHE A 487 3.51 26.30 9.02
C PHE A 487 3.32 25.56 10.36
N LYS A 488 3.39 24.22 10.33
CA LYS A 488 3.36 23.36 11.54
C LYS A 488 2.08 23.54 12.36
N LEU A 489 0.94 23.65 11.71
CA LEU A 489 -0.33 23.74 12.41
C LEU A 489 -0.73 22.36 12.99
N LYS A 490 0.07 21.90 13.96
CA LYS A 490 -0.11 20.57 14.62
C LYS A 490 -1.51 20.35 15.22
N LYS A 491 -2.26 21.43 15.47
CA LYS A 491 -3.61 21.36 16.06
C LYS A 491 -4.71 21.13 15.03
N VAL A 492 -4.39 21.18 13.74
CA VAL A 492 -5.34 20.98 12.64
C VAL A 492 -5.33 19.52 12.17
N PHE A 493 -4.27 18.80 12.43
CA PHE A 493 -4.13 17.36 12.22
C PHE A 493 -4.34 16.65 13.57
#